data_13413ae35efea45d4e2fb4f74254f62d
#
_entry.id   13413ae35efea45d4e2fb4f74254f62d
#
_cell.length_a   1.000
_cell.length_b   1.000
_cell.length_c   1.000
_cell.angle_alpha   90.00
_cell.angle_beta   90.00
_cell.angle_gamma   90.00
#
_symmetry.space_group_name_H-M   'P 1'
#
loop_
_entity.id
_entity.type
_entity.pdbx_description
1 polymer ?
#
loop_
_entity_poly.entity_id
_entity_poly.type
_entity_poly.pdbx_seq_one_letter_code
_entity_poly.pdbx_strand_id
1 'polypeptide(L)'
;MNKMEWKRRTYIEGTVEAQISSFTGEGGTTEYHVLLSVTNNHLSFAEQFQAIQQAYSHCLGSELNAGAVAVFRRYFLSDVANQADWVTAWECEQTQCALSLLQQAPLNGTKVSLWAWLVTNTSITTEMNGMVLARRGEYTHMWTAGAYNKASNVEYQTRLLLNDYVMQLMAKSCTLAKDCIRTWFFVQNVDVNYAGVVKARKEVFLTQNLTEETHYIASTGIEGRSADPSVLVTMDTYAIQGLLPDQIQFLYAPSHLNPTYEYGVTFERGTAVTYGDRKQIFISGTASIDNRGEIVAPGNIINQ
;
A
#
# COMPACT_ATOMS: atom_id res chain seq x y z
N MET A 1 25.47 -0.12 12.86
CA MET A 1 24.63 0.92 13.52
C MET A 1 23.45 1.20 12.61
N ASN A 2 22.24 0.98 13.10
CA ASN A 2 21.01 1.22 12.32
C ASN A 2 20.91 2.70 11.98
N LYS A 3 20.59 3.02 10.73
CA LYS A 3 20.53 4.40 10.24
C LYS A 3 19.22 4.67 9.52
N MET A 4 18.50 5.68 10.00
CA MET A 4 17.32 6.20 9.32
C MET A 4 17.65 7.57 8.71
N GLU A 5 17.32 7.79 7.46
CA GLU A 5 17.52 9.04 6.75
C GLU A 5 16.24 9.47 6.03
N TRP A 6 16.07 10.77 5.92
CA TRP A 6 15.06 11.39 5.08
C TRP A 6 15.71 12.48 4.25
N LYS A 7 15.39 12.50 2.95
CA LYS A 7 15.92 13.48 1.99
C LYS A 7 14.79 14.04 1.15
N ARG A 8 14.92 15.32 0.81
CA ARG A 8 14.10 15.97 -0.21
C ARG A 8 14.99 16.42 -1.35
N ARG A 9 14.61 16.15 -2.57
CA ARG A 9 15.33 16.48 -3.79
C ARG A 9 14.39 17.07 -4.82
N THR A 10 14.92 17.81 -5.76
CA THR A 10 14.20 18.30 -6.92
C THR A 10 14.96 17.88 -8.18
N TYR A 11 14.21 17.46 -9.18
CA TYR A 11 14.71 16.99 -10.46
C TYR A 11 14.03 17.72 -11.61
N ILE A 12 14.62 17.61 -12.81
CA ILE A 12 14.04 18.14 -14.05
C ILE A 12 13.70 19.62 -13.87
N GLU A 13 14.74 20.41 -13.54
CA GLU A 13 14.64 21.88 -13.35
C GLU A 13 13.54 22.29 -12.34
N GLY A 14 13.34 21.46 -11.30
CA GLY A 14 12.32 21.73 -10.28
C GLY A 14 10.92 21.19 -10.60
N THR A 15 10.73 20.53 -11.74
CA THR A 15 9.42 19.96 -12.16
C THR A 15 8.97 18.78 -11.30
N VAL A 16 9.92 18.02 -10.74
CA VAL A 16 9.60 16.88 -9.85
C VAL A 16 10.29 17.05 -8.51
N GLU A 17 9.51 16.93 -7.45
CA GLU A 17 10.00 16.77 -6.08
C GLU A 17 10.06 15.28 -5.72
N ALA A 18 11.17 14.86 -5.13
CA ALA A 18 11.36 13.54 -4.56
C ALA A 18 11.50 13.64 -3.03
N GLN A 19 10.71 12.85 -2.32
CA GLN A 19 10.86 12.58 -0.89
C GLN A 19 11.36 11.14 -0.75
N ILE A 20 12.53 10.96 -0.14
CA ILE A 20 13.20 9.69 -0.02
C ILE A 20 13.42 9.40 1.46
N SER A 21 12.74 8.38 1.98
CA SER A 21 13.00 7.83 3.30
C SER A 21 13.79 6.55 3.16
N SER A 22 14.80 6.34 3.98
CA SER A 22 15.57 5.10 3.98
C SER A 22 15.86 4.62 5.40
N PHE A 23 15.94 3.30 5.53
CA PHE A 23 16.42 2.62 6.72
C PHE A 23 17.49 1.61 6.31
N THR A 24 18.69 1.76 6.86
CA THR A 24 19.80 0.81 6.67
C THR A 24 20.03 0.08 7.97
N GLY A 25 19.87 -1.24 7.95
CA GLY A 25 20.12 -2.10 9.09
C GLY A 25 21.58 -2.50 9.24
N GLU A 26 21.92 -3.18 10.35
CA GLU A 26 23.29 -3.62 10.66
C GLU A 26 23.82 -4.61 9.63
N GLY A 27 22.96 -5.44 9.05
CA GLY A 27 23.29 -6.37 7.95
C GLY A 27 23.50 -5.70 6.59
N GLY A 28 23.46 -4.36 6.52
CA GLY A 28 23.68 -3.59 5.29
C GLY A 28 22.53 -3.59 4.31
N THR A 29 21.39 -4.22 4.65
CA THR A 29 20.17 -4.14 3.85
C THR A 29 19.51 -2.79 4.05
N THR A 30 19.31 -2.06 2.96
CA THR A 30 18.61 -0.77 2.97
C THR A 30 17.22 -0.91 2.36
N GLU A 31 16.27 -0.30 3.00
CA GLU A 31 14.89 -0.16 2.56
C GLU A 31 14.60 1.29 2.24
N TYR A 32 13.96 1.56 1.11
CA TYR A 32 13.64 2.91 0.65
C TYR A 32 12.15 3.04 0.37
N HIS A 33 11.59 4.19 0.77
CA HIS A 33 10.32 4.69 0.27
C HIS A 33 10.60 5.98 -0.49
N VAL A 34 10.29 5.97 -1.77
CA VAL A 34 10.47 7.10 -2.67
C VAL A 34 9.11 7.59 -3.13
N LEU A 35 8.78 8.85 -2.82
CA LEU A 35 7.61 9.53 -3.34
C LEU A 35 8.06 10.59 -4.34
N LEU A 36 7.62 10.48 -5.58
CA LEU A 36 7.84 11.45 -6.64
C LEU A 36 6.54 12.20 -6.91
N SER A 37 6.58 13.52 -6.83
CA SER A 37 5.45 14.41 -7.04
C SER A 37 5.79 15.48 -8.06
N VAL A 38 4.95 15.64 -9.08
CA VAL A 38 5.08 16.75 -10.03
C VAL A 38 4.68 18.05 -9.33
N THR A 39 5.39 19.13 -9.60
CA THR A 39 5.14 20.46 -9.02
C THR A 39 4.37 21.39 -9.96
N ASN A 40 4.46 21.15 -11.28
CA ASN A 40 3.82 21.98 -12.32
C ASN A 40 2.56 21.30 -12.87
N ASN A 41 1.38 21.80 -12.48
CA ASN A 41 0.08 21.26 -12.89
C ASN A 41 -0.38 21.72 -14.29
N HIS A 42 0.32 22.66 -14.93
CA HIS A 42 -0.01 23.14 -16.27
C HIS A 42 0.48 22.19 -17.38
N LEU A 43 1.45 21.33 -17.09
CA LEU A 43 1.96 20.34 -18.03
C LEU A 43 0.89 19.32 -18.41
N SER A 44 0.95 18.79 -19.62
CA SER A 44 0.16 17.65 -20.06
C SER A 44 0.52 16.40 -19.24
N PHE A 45 -0.33 15.36 -19.27
CA PHE A 45 -0.02 14.09 -18.62
C PHE A 45 1.29 13.48 -19.17
N ALA A 46 1.47 13.51 -20.49
CA ALA A 46 2.67 12.96 -21.13
C ALA A 46 3.97 13.62 -20.62
N GLU A 47 3.98 14.96 -20.53
CA GLU A 47 5.13 15.71 -20.00
C GLU A 47 5.36 15.41 -18.51
N GLN A 48 4.30 15.36 -17.71
CA GLN A 48 4.40 15.02 -16.28
C GLN A 48 4.90 13.59 -16.08
N PHE A 49 4.39 12.64 -16.86
CA PHE A 49 4.79 11.24 -16.75
C PHE A 49 6.25 11.05 -17.19
N GLN A 50 6.67 11.69 -18.28
CA GLN A 50 8.07 11.69 -18.70
C GLN A 50 9.00 12.27 -17.62
N ALA A 51 8.60 13.34 -16.95
CA ALA A 51 9.35 13.92 -15.85
C ALA A 51 9.46 12.94 -14.65
N ILE A 52 8.39 12.20 -14.31
CA ILE A 52 8.43 11.14 -13.28
C ILE A 52 9.39 10.02 -13.67
N GLN A 53 9.36 9.55 -14.93
CA GLN A 53 10.28 8.50 -15.42
C GLN A 53 11.75 8.93 -15.29
N GLN A 54 12.08 10.15 -15.72
CA GLN A 54 13.42 10.71 -15.63
C GLN A 54 13.85 10.88 -14.17
N ALA A 55 12.98 11.42 -13.31
CA ALA A 55 13.28 11.60 -11.90
C ALA A 55 13.48 10.25 -11.18
N TYR A 56 12.68 9.23 -11.51
CA TYR A 56 12.84 7.88 -10.98
C TYR A 56 14.19 7.27 -11.38
N SER A 57 14.57 7.39 -12.64
CA SER A 57 15.89 6.94 -13.14
C SER A 57 17.03 7.66 -12.44
N HIS A 58 16.92 8.98 -12.22
CA HIS A 58 17.88 9.73 -11.43
C HIS A 58 17.98 9.25 -9.98
N CYS A 59 16.85 9.00 -9.32
CA CYS A 59 16.85 8.45 -7.95
C CYS A 59 17.60 7.11 -7.90
N LEU A 60 17.32 6.19 -8.80
CA LEU A 60 17.98 4.89 -8.87
C LEU A 60 19.50 5.02 -9.09
N GLY A 61 19.93 5.96 -9.93
CA GLY A 61 21.33 6.11 -10.30
C GLY A 61 22.18 6.92 -9.33
N SER A 62 21.60 7.83 -8.55
CA SER A 62 22.35 8.80 -7.76
C SER A 62 22.03 8.87 -6.27
N GLU A 63 20.80 8.53 -5.85
CA GLU A 63 20.37 8.70 -4.47
C GLU A 63 20.25 7.37 -3.71
N LEU A 64 20.06 6.25 -4.43
CA LEU A 64 19.89 4.94 -3.83
C LEU A 64 21.16 4.11 -3.94
N ASN A 65 21.37 3.20 -3.00
CA ASN A 65 22.49 2.29 -3.05
C ASN A 65 22.39 1.37 -4.29
N ALA A 66 23.54 1.09 -4.90
CA ALA A 66 23.61 0.16 -6.03
C ALA A 66 22.95 -1.19 -5.68
N GLY A 67 22.13 -1.69 -6.59
CA GLY A 67 21.37 -2.93 -6.38
C GLY A 67 20.05 -2.75 -5.63
N ALA A 68 19.59 -1.51 -5.39
CA ALA A 68 18.22 -1.29 -4.92
C ALA A 68 17.23 -1.70 -6.02
N VAL A 69 16.30 -2.58 -5.67
CA VAL A 69 15.26 -3.09 -6.58
C VAL A 69 13.87 -2.77 -6.02
N ALA A 70 12.96 -2.36 -6.88
CA ALA A 70 11.59 -2.09 -6.47
C ALA A 70 10.86 -3.41 -6.19
N VAL A 71 10.20 -3.49 -5.04
CA VAL A 71 9.29 -4.57 -4.67
C VAL A 71 7.83 -4.18 -4.88
N PHE A 72 7.56 -2.87 -4.85
CA PHE A 72 6.21 -2.32 -5.01
C PHE A 72 6.29 -0.92 -5.64
N ARG A 73 5.40 -0.63 -6.60
CA ARG A 73 5.16 0.70 -7.16
C ARG A 73 3.68 0.99 -7.22
N ARG A 74 3.28 2.20 -6.80
CA ARG A 74 1.91 2.69 -6.91
C ARG A 74 1.89 4.03 -7.60
N TYR A 75 1.13 4.11 -8.69
CA TYR A 75 0.86 5.35 -9.39
C TYR A 75 -0.49 5.90 -8.98
N PHE A 76 -0.49 7.17 -8.60
CA PHE A 76 -1.69 7.95 -8.34
C PHE A 76 -1.97 8.78 -9.58
N LEU A 77 -3.08 8.50 -10.26
CA LEU A 77 -3.41 9.06 -11.56
C LEU A 77 -4.67 9.93 -11.45
N SER A 78 -4.73 11.01 -12.24
CA SER A 78 -5.92 11.86 -12.31
C SER A 78 -7.03 11.27 -13.16
N ASP A 79 -6.67 10.44 -14.16
CA ASP A 79 -7.57 9.80 -15.11
C ASP A 79 -6.99 8.44 -15.52
N VAL A 80 -7.22 7.43 -14.68
CA VAL A 80 -6.64 6.10 -14.88
C VAL A 80 -7.10 5.46 -16.19
N ALA A 81 -8.33 5.73 -16.65
CA ALA A 81 -8.87 5.14 -17.87
C ALA A 81 -8.07 5.53 -19.11
N ASN A 82 -7.58 6.78 -19.17
CA ASN A 82 -6.78 7.29 -20.29
C ASN A 82 -5.26 7.24 -20.06
N GLN A 83 -4.83 6.99 -18.84
CA GLN A 83 -3.41 7.09 -18.44
C GLN A 83 -2.76 5.74 -18.16
N ALA A 84 -3.55 4.71 -17.80
CA ALA A 84 -3.01 3.41 -17.38
C ALA A 84 -2.16 2.73 -18.44
N ASP A 85 -2.53 2.81 -19.72
CA ASP A 85 -1.78 2.17 -20.81
C ASP A 85 -0.37 2.77 -20.97
N TRP A 86 -0.22 4.09 -20.77
CA TRP A 86 1.09 4.75 -20.78
C TRP A 86 2.00 4.23 -19.68
N VAL A 87 1.44 4.10 -18.47
CA VAL A 87 2.19 3.58 -17.32
C VAL A 87 2.54 2.11 -17.52
N THR A 88 1.60 1.30 -17.97
CA THR A 88 1.79 -0.13 -18.20
C THR A 88 2.86 -0.38 -19.27
N ALA A 89 2.86 0.38 -20.36
CA ALA A 89 3.85 0.27 -21.41
C ALA A 89 5.28 0.54 -20.88
N TRP A 90 5.45 1.57 -20.07
CA TRP A 90 6.75 1.86 -19.44
C TRP A 90 7.15 0.81 -18.40
N GLU A 91 6.20 0.35 -17.58
CA GLU A 91 6.45 -0.64 -16.53
C GLU A 91 6.88 -2.00 -17.09
N CYS A 92 6.42 -2.38 -18.30
CA CYS A 92 6.87 -3.59 -18.98
C CYS A 92 8.37 -3.60 -19.31
N GLU A 93 9.00 -2.43 -19.39
CA GLU A 93 10.44 -2.27 -19.63
C GLU A 93 11.25 -2.23 -18.32
N GLN A 94 10.58 -2.14 -17.17
CA GLN A 94 11.22 -2.06 -15.86
C GLN A 94 11.37 -3.44 -15.20
N THR A 95 12.17 -3.50 -14.15
CA THR A 95 12.19 -4.67 -13.25
C THR A 95 10.79 -4.90 -12.69
N GLN A 96 10.27 -6.10 -12.83
CA GLN A 96 8.96 -6.47 -12.34
C GLN A 96 8.86 -6.26 -10.82
N CYS A 97 7.75 -5.68 -10.40
CA CYS A 97 7.39 -5.52 -9.00
C CYS A 97 5.87 -5.59 -8.85
N ALA A 98 5.36 -5.59 -7.64
CA ALA A 98 3.93 -5.44 -7.40
C ALA A 98 3.48 -4.03 -7.83
N LEU A 99 2.61 -3.95 -8.85
CA LEU A 99 2.21 -2.71 -9.50
C LEU A 99 0.75 -2.37 -9.21
N SER A 100 0.52 -1.18 -8.64
CA SER A 100 -0.80 -0.63 -8.37
C SER A 100 -1.02 0.64 -9.21
N LEU A 101 -2.03 0.63 -10.07
CA LEU A 101 -2.49 1.79 -10.85
C LEU A 101 -3.83 2.25 -10.31
N LEU A 102 -3.90 3.49 -9.85
CA LEU A 102 -5.03 3.96 -9.09
C LEU A 102 -5.46 5.36 -9.54
N GLN A 103 -6.75 5.53 -9.84
CA GLN A 103 -7.29 6.88 -9.95
C GLN A 103 -7.50 7.47 -8.56
N GLN A 104 -6.54 8.26 -8.18
CA GLN A 104 -6.57 9.12 -7.00
C GLN A 104 -5.71 10.35 -7.34
N ALA A 105 -6.34 11.38 -7.85
CA ALA A 105 -5.65 12.56 -8.36
C ALA A 105 -4.79 13.22 -7.28
N PRO A 106 -3.53 13.60 -7.58
CA PRO A 106 -2.72 14.36 -6.65
C PRO A 106 -3.38 15.67 -6.24
N LEU A 107 -3.36 16.00 -4.95
CA LEU A 107 -4.08 17.15 -4.38
C LEU A 107 -3.60 18.52 -4.89
N ASN A 108 -2.39 18.60 -5.42
CA ASN A 108 -1.83 19.82 -6.00
C ASN A 108 -2.31 20.08 -7.45
N GLY A 109 -3.26 19.30 -7.96
CA GLY A 109 -3.84 19.44 -9.30
C GLY A 109 -2.95 18.87 -10.41
N THR A 110 -1.87 18.16 -10.10
CA THR A 110 -1.07 17.42 -11.09
C THR A 110 -1.77 16.13 -11.49
N LYS A 111 -1.28 15.45 -12.52
CA LYS A 111 -1.95 14.32 -13.16
C LYS A 111 -1.37 12.97 -12.77
N VAL A 112 -0.18 12.96 -12.17
CA VAL A 112 0.52 11.74 -11.76
C VAL A 112 1.45 11.99 -10.60
N SER A 113 1.52 11.02 -9.68
CA SER A 113 2.62 10.85 -8.73
C SER A 113 2.96 9.36 -8.58
N LEU A 114 4.16 9.05 -8.11
CA LEU A 114 4.65 7.68 -7.93
C LEU A 114 5.15 7.50 -6.50
N TRP A 115 4.65 6.45 -5.83
CA TRP A 115 5.29 5.90 -4.64
C TRP A 115 5.93 4.56 -4.98
N ALA A 116 7.24 4.42 -4.67
CA ALA A 116 8.00 3.20 -4.85
C ALA A 116 8.60 2.73 -3.52
N TRP A 117 8.49 1.43 -3.26
CA TRP A 117 9.18 0.75 -2.18
C TRP A 117 10.29 -0.10 -2.77
N LEU A 118 11.52 0.15 -2.35
CA LEU A 118 12.70 -0.53 -2.89
C LEU A 118 13.52 -1.13 -1.74
N VAL A 119 14.24 -2.19 -2.05
CA VAL A 119 15.11 -2.89 -1.10
C VAL A 119 16.44 -3.27 -1.75
N THR A 120 17.51 -3.34 -0.96
CA THR A 120 18.82 -3.85 -1.38
C THR A 120 19.06 -5.25 -0.82
N ASN A 121 20.08 -5.94 -1.32
CA ASN A 121 20.55 -7.23 -0.81
C ASN A 121 19.43 -8.28 -0.67
N THR A 122 18.56 -8.35 -1.67
CA THR A 122 17.46 -9.31 -1.70
C THR A 122 17.27 -9.88 -3.10
N SER A 123 16.87 -11.13 -3.18
CA SER A 123 16.41 -11.75 -4.42
C SER A 123 14.89 -11.58 -4.55
N ILE A 124 14.46 -11.11 -5.71
CA ILE A 124 13.03 -10.92 -6.01
C ILE A 124 12.60 -11.98 -7.02
N THR A 125 11.44 -12.57 -6.79
CA THR A 125 10.74 -13.42 -7.74
C THR A 125 9.29 -12.98 -7.86
N THR A 126 8.73 -13.08 -9.05
CA THR A 126 7.31 -12.82 -9.31
C THR A 126 6.62 -14.12 -9.65
N GLU A 127 5.57 -14.45 -8.94
CA GLU A 127 4.75 -15.63 -9.19
C GLU A 127 3.80 -15.39 -10.38
N MET A 128 3.25 -16.46 -10.97
CA MET A 128 2.30 -16.34 -12.08
C MET A 128 1.03 -15.56 -11.75
N ASN A 129 0.65 -15.51 -10.47
CA ASN A 129 -0.49 -14.74 -9.97
C ASN A 129 -0.16 -13.27 -9.69
N GLY A 130 1.06 -12.81 -10.04
CA GLY A 130 1.52 -11.45 -9.81
C GLY A 130 2.04 -11.15 -8.39
N MET A 131 2.03 -12.12 -7.47
CA MET A 131 2.63 -11.95 -6.16
C MET A 131 4.14 -11.81 -6.27
N VAL A 132 4.69 -10.76 -5.67
CA VAL A 132 6.14 -10.51 -5.61
C VAL A 132 6.68 -11.01 -4.29
N LEU A 133 7.73 -11.82 -4.35
CA LEU A 133 8.41 -12.39 -3.21
C LEU A 133 9.82 -11.79 -3.10
N ALA A 134 10.19 -11.34 -1.92
CA ALA A 134 11.56 -10.92 -1.60
C ALA A 134 12.05 -11.68 -0.36
N ARG A 135 13.10 -12.48 -0.53
CA ARG A 135 13.68 -13.25 0.57
C ARG A 135 14.78 -12.47 1.25
N ARG A 136 14.68 -12.35 2.59
CA ARG A 136 15.68 -11.71 3.44
C ARG A 136 15.91 -12.57 4.69
N GLY A 137 17.03 -13.31 4.72
CA GLY A 137 17.30 -14.25 5.80
C GLY A 137 16.23 -15.32 5.90
N GLU A 138 15.63 -15.46 7.07
CA GLU A 138 14.57 -16.43 7.38
C GLU A 138 13.17 -15.95 6.93
N TYR A 139 13.04 -14.69 6.50
CA TYR A 139 11.77 -14.08 6.17
C TYR A 139 11.55 -14.02 4.66
N THR A 140 10.32 -14.29 4.24
CA THR A 140 9.87 -14.02 2.88
C THR A 140 8.80 -12.93 2.92
N HIS A 141 9.12 -11.79 2.35
CA HIS A 141 8.19 -10.68 2.18
C HIS A 141 7.38 -10.87 0.90
N MET A 142 6.08 -10.62 0.96
CA MET A 142 5.14 -10.87 -0.14
C MET A 142 4.29 -9.63 -0.38
N TRP A 143 4.25 -9.16 -1.62
CA TRP A 143 3.39 -8.06 -2.06
C TRP A 143 2.46 -8.53 -3.17
N THR A 144 1.20 -8.16 -3.05
CA THR A 144 0.23 -8.24 -4.14
C THR A 144 -0.34 -6.85 -4.36
N ALA A 145 -0.47 -6.42 -5.61
CA ALA A 145 -0.97 -5.10 -5.93
C ALA A 145 -1.95 -5.12 -7.09
N GLY A 146 -2.88 -4.17 -7.09
CA GLY A 146 -3.86 -4.00 -8.13
C GLY A 146 -4.79 -5.21 -8.32
N ALA A 147 -4.95 -6.07 -7.32
CA ALA A 147 -5.84 -7.22 -7.40
C ALA A 147 -7.30 -6.76 -7.54
N TYR A 148 -8.05 -7.37 -8.48
CA TYR A 148 -9.46 -7.05 -8.72
C TYR A 148 -10.20 -8.25 -9.32
N ASN A 149 -11.54 -8.15 -9.36
CA ASN A 149 -12.39 -9.00 -10.18
C ASN A 149 -13.63 -8.20 -10.67
N LYS A 150 -14.45 -8.82 -11.51
CA LYS A 150 -15.62 -8.19 -12.15
C LYS A 150 -16.93 -8.85 -11.74
N ALA A 151 -17.04 -9.30 -10.50
CA ALA A 151 -18.31 -9.81 -9.98
C ALA A 151 -19.39 -8.72 -9.95
N SER A 152 -20.64 -9.12 -9.76
CA SER A 152 -21.83 -8.29 -9.97
C SER A 152 -21.96 -7.06 -9.06
N ASN A 153 -21.31 -7.07 -7.88
CA ASN A 153 -21.35 -5.96 -6.93
C ASN A 153 -20.12 -5.96 -6.02
N VAL A 154 -19.91 -4.87 -5.29
CA VAL A 154 -18.74 -4.66 -4.44
C VAL A 154 -18.58 -5.70 -3.33
N GLU A 155 -19.68 -6.20 -2.74
CA GLU A 155 -19.64 -7.22 -1.71
C GLU A 155 -19.07 -8.53 -2.27
N TYR A 156 -19.54 -8.98 -3.45
CA TYR A 156 -19.01 -10.15 -4.13
C TYR A 156 -17.57 -9.94 -4.57
N GLN A 157 -17.24 -8.77 -5.12
CA GLN A 157 -15.88 -8.44 -5.53
C GLN A 157 -14.93 -8.55 -4.34
N THR A 158 -15.27 -7.95 -3.20
CA THR A 158 -14.45 -7.99 -1.98
C THR A 158 -14.30 -9.41 -1.43
N ARG A 159 -15.39 -10.18 -1.41
CA ARG A 159 -15.36 -11.58 -0.94
C ARG A 159 -14.42 -12.43 -1.80
N LEU A 160 -14.51 -12.32 -3.13
CA LEU A 160 -13.66 -13.06 -4.05
C LEU A 160 -12.19 -12.61 -3.93
N LEU A 161 -11.90 -11.32 -3.86
CA LEU A 161 -10.54 -10.81 -3.66
C LEU A 161 -9.88 -11.39 -2.41
N LEU A 162 -10.60 -11.36 -1.29
CA LEU A 162 -10.09 -11.89 -0.03
C LEU A 162 -9.90 -13.40 -0.07
N ASN A 163 -10.86 -14.15 -0.64
CA ASN A 163 -10.73 -15.59 -0.77
C ASN A 163 -9.58 -15.98 -1.70
N ASP A 164 -9.43 -15.31 -2.84
CA ASP A 164 -8.30 -15.53 -3.75
C ASP A 164 -6.97 -15.27 -3.04
N TYR A 165 -6.89 -14.20 -2.25
CA TYR A 165 -5.69 -13.89 -1.47
C TYR A 165 -5.41 -14.93 -0.38
N VAL A 166 -6.45 -15.42 0.31
CA VAL A 166 -6.34 -16.55 1.27
C VAL A 166 -5.74 -17.78 0.57
N MET A 167 -6.24 -18.12 -0.62
CA MET A 167 -5.71 -19.26 -1.39
C MET A 167 -4.25 -19.05 -1.81
N GLN A 168 -3.88 -17.83 -2.22
CA GLN A 168 -2.50 -17.48 -2.56
C GLN A 168 -1.56 -17.63 -1.34
N LEU A 169 -1.97 -17.18 -0.17
CA LEU A 169 -1.22 -17.35 1.08
C LEU A 169 -1.10 -18.82 1.47
N MET A 170 -2.18 -19.60 1.38
CA MET A 170 -2.18 -21.03 1.67
C MET A 170 -1.21 -21.80 0.77
N ALA A 171 -1.10 -21.44 -0.51
CA ALA A 171 -0.13 -22.01 -1.44
C ALA A 171 1.34 -21.75 -1.03
N LYS A 172 1.58 -20.79 -0.14
CA LYS A 172 2.88 -20.48 0.48
C LYS A 172 2.99 -20.99 1.93
N SER A 173 2.06 -21.85 2.39
CA SER A 173 1.96 -22.28 3.78
C SER A 173 1.79 -21.13 4.78
N CYS A 174 1.15 -20.05 4.32
CA CYS A 174 0.81 -18.86 5.11
C CYS A 174 -0.69 -18.76 5.34
N THR A 175 -1.10 -17.94 6.30
CA THR A 175 -2.50 -17.66 6.59
C THR A 175 -2.75 -16.15 6.65
N LEU A 176 -3.99 -15.75 6.42
CA LEU A 176 -4.37 -14.34 6.50
C LEU A 176 -4.13 -13.78 7.92
N ALA A 177 -4.45 -14.56 8.95
CA ALA A 177 -4.32 -14.14 10.34
C ALA A 177 -2.87 -14.02 10.81
N LYS A 178 -1.98 -14.93 10.40
CA LYS A 178 -0.61 -14.96 10.90
C LYS A 178 0.35 -14.07 10.12
N ASP A 179 0.17 -14.04 8.79
CA ASP A 179 1.24 -13.58 7.91
C ASP A 179 0.88 -12.26 7.22
N CYS A 180 -0.43 -11.91 7.08
CA CYS A 180 -0.84 -10.66 6.46
C CYS A 180 -0.68 -9.48 7.42
N ILE A 181 0.21 -8.55 7.07
CA ILE A 181 0.54 -7.39 7.92
C ILE A 181 -0.28 -6.16 7.54
N ARG A 182 -0.56 -5.99 6.24
CA ARG A 182 -1.18 -4.78 5.75
C ARG A 182 -2.06 -5.04 4.54
N THR A 183 -3.23 -4.38 4.50
CA THR A 183 -4.11 -4.33 3.33
C THR A 183 -4.47 -2.89 2.98
N TRP A 184 -4.67 -2.60 1.69
CA TRP A 184 -5.24 -1.36 1.18
C TRP A 184 -6.40 -1.73 0.25
N PHE A 185 -7.57 -1.16 0.52
CA PHE A 185 -8.75 -1.27 -0.33
C PHE A 185 -9.01 0.09 -0.97
N PHE A 186 -9.06 0.13 -2.29
CA PHE A 186 -9.45 1.30 -3.05
C PHE A 186 -10.84 1.05 -3.63
N VAL A 187 -11.79 1.85 -3.18
CA VAL A 187 -13.21 1.61 -3.39
C VAL A 187 -13.79 2.72 -4.25
N GLN A 188 -14.31 2.35 -5.41
CA GLN A 188 -14.99 3.30 -6.31
C GLN A 188 -16.28 3.79 -5.66
N ASN A 189 -16.51 5.11 -5.64
CA ASN A 189 -17.64 5.74 -4.98
C ASN A 189 -17.78 5.23 -3.53
N VAL A 190 -16.77 5.51 -2.72
CA VAL A 190 -16.61 4.95 -1.37
C VAL A 190 -17.85 5.15 -0.51
N ASP A 191 -18.53 6.28 -0.59
CA ASP A 191 -19.76 6.59 0.18
C ASP A 191 -20.90 5.60 -0.11
N VAL A 192 -20.93 5.02 -1.32
CA VAL A 192 -21.96 4.06 -1.73
C VAL A 192 -21.51 2.62 -1.51
N ASN A 193 -20.26 2.32 -1.81
CA ASN A 193 -19.76 0.94 -1.91
C ASN A 193 -19.07 0.43 -0.65
N TYR A 194 -18.63 1.32 0.27
CA TYR A 194 -17.83 0.90 1.42
C TYR A 194 -18.54 -0.06 2.37
N ALA A 195 -19.85 0.07 2.53
CA ALA A 195 -20.64 -0.84 3.37
C ALA A 195 -20.56 -2.30 2.90
N GLY A 196 -20.56 -2.53 1.57
CA GLY A 196 -20.39 -3.87 0.99
C GLY A 196 -18.98 -4.43 1.21
N VAL A 197 -17.95 -3.59 1.16
CA VAL A 197 -16.57 -3.98 1.49
C VAL A 197 -16.47 -4.41 2.95
N VAL A 198 -17.02 -3.63 3.87
CA VAL A 198 -17.00 -3.92 5.32
C VAL A 198 -17.71 -5.24 5.62
N LYS A 199 -18.90 -5.44 5.02
CA LYS A 199 -19.68 -6.67 5.21
C LYS A 199 -18.91 -7.90 4.74
N ALA A 200 -18.43 -7.91 3.50
CA ALA A 200 -17.69 -9.03 2.92
C ALA A 200 -16.39 -9.32 3.69
N ARG A 201 -15.66 -8.27 4.08
CA ARG A 201 -14.45 -8.42 4.88
C ARG A 201 -14.73 -9.05 6.23
N LYS A 202 -15.77 -8.63 6.94
CA LYS A 202 -16.18 -9.20 8.23
C LYS A 202 -16.48 -10.69 8.10
N GLU A 203 -17.22 -11.09 7.07
CA GLU A 203 -17.58 -12.50 6.82
C GLU A 203 -16.33 -13.35 6.54
N VAL A 204 -15.43 -12.92 5.66
CA VAL A 204 -14.20 -13.67 5.37
C VAL A 204 -13.27 -13.69 6.57
N PHE A 205 -13.09 -12.58 7.28
CA PHE A 205 -12.25 -12.51 8.46
C PHE A 205 -12.69 -13.48 9.55
N LEU A 206 -13.99 -13.61 9.78
CA LEU A 206 -14.52 -14.59 10.74
C LEU A 206 -14.09 -16.03 10.39
N THR A 207 -14.09 -16.41 9.11
CA THR A 207 -13.62 -17.74 8.67
C THR A 207 -12.12 -17.93 8.82
N GLN A 208 -11.35 -16.85 8.96
CA GLN A 208 -9.90 -16.83 9.10
C GLN A 208 -9.44 -16.61 10.54
N ASN A 209 -10.34 -16.71 11.51
CA ASN A 209 -10.07 -16.47 12.93
C ASN A 209 -9.56 -15.04 13.22
N LEU A 210 -10.03 -14.06 12.45
CA LEU A 210 -9.81 -12.64 12.67
C LEU A 210 -11.07 -12.04 13.29
N THR A 211 -11.05 -11.86 14.60
CA THR A 211 -12.19 -11.44 15.43
C THR A 211 -11.76 -10.41 16.48
N GLU A 212 -12.69 -9.84 17.20
CA GLU A 212 -12.41 -8.92 18.31
C GLU A 212 -11.67 -9.58 19.49
N GLU A 213 -11.83 -10.91 19.66
CA GLU A 213 -11.10 -11.66 20.69
C GLU A 213 -9.68 -12.05 20.27
N THR A 214 -9.37 -12.01 18.99
CA THR A 214 -8.03 -12.30 18.46
C THR A 214 -7.32 -11.02 18.05
N HIS A 215 -7.45 -10.64 16.80
CA HIS A 215 -6.95 -9.39 16.22
C HIS A 215 -7.53 -9.20 14.83
N TYR A 216 -7.33 -8.01 14.26
CA TYR A 216 -7.55 -7.74 12.85
C TYR A 216 -6.21 -7.42 12.15
N ILE A 217 -6.29 -6.94 10.91
CA ILE A 217 -5.13 -6.55 10.08
C ILE A 217 -5.11 -5.02 9.96
N ALA A 218 -3.93 -4.40 10.01
CA ALA A 218 -3.80 -2.99 9.70
C ALA A 218 -4.29 -2.72 8.28
N SER A 219 -5.23 -1.81 8.09
CA SER A 219 -5.93 -1.61 6.82
C SER A 219 -6.27 -0.15 6.56
N THR A 220 -6.37 0.19 5.28
CA THR A 220 -6.93 1.47 4.82
C THR A 220 -7.95 1.17 3.72
N GLY A 221 -9.18 1.67 3.88
CA GLY A 221 -10.22 1.65 2.85
C GLY A 221 -10.56 3.08 2.48
N ILE A 222 -10.29 3.48 1.23
CA ILE A 222 -10.46 4.87 0.75
C ILE A 222 -10.97 4.88 -0.68
N GLU A 223 -11.40 6.07 -1.13
CA GLU A 223 -11.76 6.28 -2.54
C GLU A 223 -10.60 5.92 -3.46
N GLY A 224 -10.90 5.26 -4.55
CA GLY A 224 -9.97 4.96 -5.63
C GLY A 224 -10.65 4.14 -6.72
N ARG A 225 -10.25 4.36 -7.98
CA ARG A 225 -10.86 3.70 -9.14
C ARG A 225 -9.84 2.94 -9.96
N SER A 226 -10.29 1.85 -10.55
CA SER A 226 -9.60 1.12 -11.62
C SER A 226 -9.87 1.79 -12.98
N ALA A 227 -9.05 1.46 -13.98
CA ALA A 227 -9.31 1.83 -15.38
C ALA A 227 -10.61 1.20 -15.93
N ASP A 228 -11.01 0.06 -15.42
CA ASP A 228 -12.27 -0.59 -15.78
C ASP A 228 -13.37 -0.17 -14.78
N PRO A 229 -14.43 0.50 -15.24
CA PRO A 229 -15.50 1.01 -14.38
C PRO A 229 -16.35 -0.11 -13.73
N SER A 230 -16.29 -1.34 -14.19
CA SER A 230 -16.95 -2.49 -13.55
C SER A 230 -16.22 -3.00 -12.30
N VAL A 231 -14.98 -2.59 -12.10
CA VAL A 231 -14.17 -2.88 -10.93
C VAL A 231 -14.47 -1.86 -9.84
N LEU A 232 -15.25 -2.28 -8.86
CA LEU A 232 -15.73 -1.43 -7.77
C LEU A 232 -14.76 -1.37 -6.58
N VAL A 233 -13.84 -2.35 -6.48
CA VAL A 233 -12.81 -2.40 -5.44
C VAL A 233 -11.55 -3.05 -5.99
N THR A 234 -10.40 -2.46 -5.66
CA THR A 234 -9.08 -3.07 -5.85
C THR A 234 -8.39 -3.24 -4.51
N MET A 235 -7.49 -4.20 -4.41
CA MET A 235 -6.79 -4.53 -3.17
C MET A 235 -5.28 -4.65 -3.40
N ASP A 236 -4.52 -4.01 -2.54
CA ASP A 236 -3.08 -4.23 -2.40
C ASP A 236 -2.81 -4.86 -1.03
N THR A 237 -1.81 -5.73 -0.93
CA THR A 237 -1.49 -6.44 0.31
C THR A 237 0.01 -6.53 0.55
N TYR A 238 0.36 -6.67 1.81
CA TYR A 238 1.70 -7.01 2.24
C TYR A 238 1.67 -8.07 3.34
N ALA A 239 2.45 -9.11 3.18
CA ALA A 239 2.58 -10.20 4.14
C ALA A 239 4.05 -10.55 4.38
N ILE A 240 4.35 -11.18 5.51
CA ILE A 240 5.68 -11.66 5.86
C ILE A 240 5.55 -13.09 6.39
N GLN A 241 6.13 -14.05 5.67
CA GLN A 241 6.31 -15.42 6.13
C GLN A 241 7.53 -15.54 7.04
N GLY A 242 7.43 -16.35 8.08
CA GLY A 242 8.54 -16.66 8.99
C GLY A 242 8.52 -15.84 10.29
N LEU A 243 7.55 -14.93 10.47
CA LEU A 243 7.39 -14.21 11.73
C LEU A 243 6.86 -15.14 12.84
N LEU A 244 7.41 -14.96 14.03
CA LEU A 244 6.88 -15.54 15.26
C LEU A 244 5.82 -14.61 15.87
N PRO A 245 4.86 -15.12 16.66
CA PRO A 245 3.79 -14.31 17.23
C PRO A 245 4.27 -13.11 18.08
N ASP A 246 5.36 -13.25 18.82
CA ASP A 246 5.96 -12.20 19.65
C ASP A 246 6.67 -11.10 18.85
N GLN A 247 6.89 -11.31 17.55
CA GLN A 247 7.43 -10.32 16.63
C GLN A 247 6.35 -9.38 16.07
N ILE A 248 5.08 -9.68 16.31
CA ILE A 248 3.94 -8.91 15.81
C ILE A 248 3.26 -8.22 17.00
N GLN A 249 3.10 -6.90 16.92
CA GLN A 249 2.41 -6.10 17.93
C GLN A 249 1.26 -5.33 17.25
N PHE A 250 0.03 -5.58 17.68
CA PHE A 250 -1.13 -4.81 17.27
C PHE A 250 -1.18 -3.52 18.08
N LEU A 251 -1.42 -2.40 17.38
CA LEU A 251 -1.35 -1.06 17.95
C LEU A 251 -2.75 -0.51 18.19
N TYR A 252 -2.97 -0.06 19.39
CA TYR A 252 -4.21 0.57 19.85
C TYR A 252 -3.88 1.98 20.34
N ALA A 253 -4.84 2.88 20.29
CA ALA A 253 -4.71 4.23 20.81
C ALA A 253 -5.91 4.58 21.72
N PRO A 254 -6.18 3.81 22.79
CA PRO A 254 -7.45 3.87 23.53
C PRO A 254 -7.73 5.21 24.23
N SER A 255 -6.68 6.02 24.44
CA SER A 255 -6.85 7.38 24.95
C SER A 255 -7.31 8.40 23.91
N HIS A 256 -7.21 8.07 22.60
CA HIS A 256 -7.50 9.00 21.50
C HIS A 256 -8.49 8.43 20.50
N LEU A 257 -8.53 7.11 20.33
CA LEU A 257 -9.35 6.42 19.34
C LEU A 257 -10.11 5.27 19.99
N ASN A 258 -11.37 5.09 19.66
CA ASN A 258 -12.15 3.92 20.07
C ASN A 258 -11.75 2.66 19.29
N PRO A 259 -12.00 1.46 19.85
CA PRO A 259 -11.84 0.21 19.12
C PRO A 259 -12.69 0.18 17.84
N THR A 260 -12.15 -0.38 16.76
CA THR A 260 -12.80 -0.35 15.45
C THR A 260 -14.06 -1.18 15.38
N TYR A 261 -14.14 -2.28 16.12
CA TYR A 261 -15.31 -3.15 16.20
C TYR A 261 -16.54 -2.46 16.83
N GLU A 262 -16.36 -1.44 17.68
CA GLU A 262 -17.47 -0.68 18.29
C GLU A 262 -18.35 0.04 17.27
N TYR A 263 -17.76 0.43 16.13
CA TYR A 263 -18.51 1.02 15.01
C TYR A 263 -18.61 0.11 13.79
N GLY A 264 -18.40 -1.20 13.99
CA GLY A 264 -18.75 -2.25 13.05
C GLY A 264 -17.73 -2.54 11.94
N VAL A 265 -16.51 -1.98 12.00
CA VAL A 265 -15.44 -2.26 11.03
C VAL A 265 -14.38 -3.19 11.62
N THR A 266 -13.63 -3.86 10.74
CA THR A 266 -12.71 -4.94 11.08
C THR A 266 -11.28 -4.62 10.59
N PHE A 267 -10.58 -3.76 11.33
CA PHE A 267 -9.16 -3.47 11.09
C PHE A 267 -8.47 -3.05 12.40
N GLU A 268 -7.14 -3.25 12.48
CA GLU A 268 -6.33 -2.69 13.55
C GLU A 268 -5.94 -1.23 13.27
N ARG A 269 -5.78 -0.41 14.31
CA ARG A 269 -5.27 0.95 14.19
C ARG A 269 -3.85 0.99 13.64
N GLY A 270 -3.10 -0.07 13.83
CA GLY A 270 -1.79 -0.30 13.25
C GLY A 270 -1.23 -1.65 13.63
N THR A 271 -0.18 -2.04 12.94
CA THR A 271 0.60 -3.25 13.22
C THR A 271 2.07 -2.89 13.20
N ALA A 272 2.80 -3.27 14.24
CA ALA A 272 4.26 -3.19 14.28
C ALA A 272 4.83 -4.59 14.17
N VAL A 273 5.82 -4.77 13.29
CA VAL A 273 6.57 -6.02 13.15
C VAL A 273 8.04 -5.79 13.43
N THR A 274 8.61 -6.65 14.26
CA THR A 274 10.04 -6.62 14.61
C THR A 274 10.70 -7.87 14.08
N TYR A 275 11.64 -7.72 13.17
CA TYR A 275 12.37 -8.84 12.58
C TYR A 275 13.79 -8.43 12.20
N GLY A 276 14.73 -9.37 12.35
CA GLY A 276 16.14 -9.10 12.08
C GLY A 276 16.64 -7.88 12.88
N ASP A 277 17.04 -6.86 12.17
CA ASP A 277 17.64 -5.64 12.73
C ASP A 277 16.68 -4.41 12.72
N ARG A 278 15.38 -4.61 12.49
CA ARG A 278 14.42 -3.51 12.29
C ARG A 278 13.06 -3.75 12.91
N LYS A 279 12.39 -2.63 13.13
CA LYS A 279 10.96 -2.59 13.45
C LYS A 279 10.26 -1.75 12.38
N GLN A 280 9.25 -2.33 11.74
CA GLN A 280 8.34 -1.62 10.82
C GLN A 280 7.00 -1.38 11.49
N ILE A 281 6.43 -0.21 11.27
CA ILE A 281 5.12 0.18 11.82
C ILE A 281 4.20 0.59 10.68
N PHE A 282 3.08 -0.09 10.56
CA PHE A 282 2.02 0.17 9.58
C PHE A 282 0.83 0.80 10.29
N ILE A 283 0.54 2.06 10.01
CA ILE A 283 -0.59 2.78 10.60
C ILE A 283 -1.76 2.72 9.61
N SER A 284 -2.93 2.35 10.10
CA SER A 284 -4.17 2.34 9.33
C SER A 284 -4.68 3.74 9.04
N GLY A 285 -5.43 3.90 7.97
CA GLY A 285 -6.21 5.11 7.74
C GLY A 285 -7.24 5.29 8.86
N THR A 286 -7.32 6.49 9.40
CA THR A 286 -8.21 6.83 10.50
C THR A 286 -8.89 8.16 10.22
N ALA A 287 -10.21 8.22 10.36
CA ALA A 287 -10.96 9.46 10.35
C ALA A 287 -10.63 10.29 11.61
N SER A 288 -10.92 11.59 11.58
CA SER A 288 -10.79 12.47 12.73
C SER A 288 -11.91 12.20 13.74
N ILE A 289 -11.73 11.16 14.54
CA ILE A 289 -12.64 10.75 15.63
C ILE A 289 -11.88 10.66 16.94
N ASP A 290 -12.59 10.82 18.03
CA ASP A 290 -12.06 10.63 19.39
C ASP A 290 -12.28 9.18 19.90
N ASN A 291 -11.92 8.95 21.15
CA ASN A 291 -12.08 7.65 21.81
C ASN A 291 -13.54 7.30 22.18
N ARG A 292 -14.50 8.16 21.89
CA ARG A 292 -15.96 7.89 22.00
C ARG A 292 -16.57 7.68 20.62
N GLY A 293 -15.78 7.79 19.53
CA GLY A 293 -16.27 7.70 18.15
C GLY A 293 -16.91 9.02 17.66
N GLU A 294 -16.75 10.13 18.38
CA GLU A 294 -17.27 11.44 17.99
C GLU A 294 -16.31 12.12 17.02
N ILE A 295 -16.87 12.86 16.04
CA ILE A 295 -16.06 13.59 15.06
C ILE A 295 -15.35 14.77 15.77
N VAL A 296 -14.04 14.81 15.67
CA VAL A 296 -13.23 15.91 16.20
C VAL A 296 -13.26 17.08 15.22
N ALA A 297 -13.51 18.30 15.75
CA ALA A 297 -13.54 19.54 14.99
C ALA A 297 -14.39 19.50 13.70
N PRO A 298 -15.70 19.17 13.77
CA PRO A 298 -16.55 19.05 12.59
C PRO A 298 -16.56 20.36 11.77
N GLY A 299 -16.36 20.25 10.46
CA GLY A 299 -16.31 21.39 9.53
C GLY A 299 -15.00 22.18 9.54
N ASN A 300 -14.00 21.79 10.32
CA ASN A 300 -12.68 22.44 10.34
C ASN A 300 -11.57 21.44 9.94
N ILE A 301 -11.32 21.35 8.64
CA ILE A 301 -10.35 20.41 8.08
C ILE A 301 -8.89 20.65 8.54
N ILE A 302 -8.57 21.88 9.00
CA ILE A 302 -7.23 22.20 9.51
C ILE A 302 -6.99 21.54 10.87
N ASN A 303 -8.05 21.43 11.68
CA ASN A 303 -7.97 20.84 13.01
C ASN A 303 -8.32 19.34 13.04
N GLN A 304 -8.82 18.80 11.95
CA GLN A 304 -9.05 17.36 11.74
C GLN A 304 -7.78 16.65 11.31
#